data_e9dace9ef49991e09076c0781df29b73
#
_entry.id   e9dace9ef49991e09076c0781df29b73
#
_cell.length_a   1.000
_cell.length_b   1.000
_cell.length_c   1.000
_cell.angle_alpha   90.00
_cell.angle_beta   90.00
_cell.angle_gamma   90.00
#
_symmetry.space_group_name_H-M   'P 1'
#
loop_
_entity.id
_entity.type
_entity.pdbx_description
1 polymer ?
#
loop_
_entity_poly.entity_id
_entity_poly.type
_entity_poly.pdbx_seq_one_letter_code
_entity_poly.pdbx_strand_id
1 'polypeptide(L)'
;MKKILALLLFIGSSALFAQQRTHTVKAKETVYGISRQYGISQEELYKANPKIEKNGIHPGDLIIIPSENTTSVNTNDNKVVTGNSITKSNSEDDNYIYITIAPKETVYNIVKKYKVSEETLKSLNPQIGQKGLEVGDVVRIPKNNSNPAISIPQGSHLIKKGETLYSLSKDLKVSVDDLYAENPDLQKGVREGMVITIPKKSGSVVIEDNSINYTVQNGDSAYSILEKYNTTLDDLLRLNPDLINGLKAGMVLKIPLQKNAKIVKYGTSGKLKRANDNEINIAIMLPFDVVKNPQLKNSQAMQFFIGSKLALTRLAKTGKNVNVKVIDTKNGNLQDILASNDFSKTDAVIGPLNTSDVTEVSNFFSNSGIMVISPYANDDSLNSFNDLIISNPKDEVVADQIIEEIGKNFAGEQIYLLTDRDDQELANYTKKELEKNLKANVLIVDNVSKIVQPHDSVNGENYFTPIITVLVGDNDNLGKQYLEKLKTFDKDNIKAYGIKSVSVYDVYSPENAKNIDSFRDFGFVYSTARLINTRDQEVQNVLKDFNEIYCEFPTRYEQLGYDVTYDIVNRMNNKGDITNNISSESIGLASKFSYKKINGGKTYRNDTSRIVRLPKK
;
A
#
# COMPACT_ATOMS: atom_id res chain seq x y z
N MET A 1 -2.21 75.96 -25.70
CA MET A 1 -2.14 76.35 -27.15
C MET A 1 -1.54 75.18 -27.92
N LYS A 2 -2.27 74.81 -28.98
CA LYS A 2 -1.88 74.06 -30.20
C LYS A 2 -1.34 72.63 -29.96
N LYS A 3 -2.14 71.58 -30.18
CA LYS A 3 -2.47 70.88 -31.44
C LYS A 3 -1.18 70.56 -32.25
N ILE A 4 -0.96 69.27 -32.53
CA ILE A 4 -0.87 68.69 -33.87
C ILE A 4 -0.96 67.17 -33.79
N LEU A 5 -1.85 66.69 -34.59
CA LEU A 5 -2.21 65.37 -35.05
C LEU A 5 -1.06 64.79 -35.89
N ALA A 6 -0.69 63.53 -35.63
CA ALA A 6 0.02 62.73 -36.61
C ALA A 6 -0.57 61.34 -36.66
N LEU A 7 -1.38 61.12 -37.67
CA LEU A 7 -1.90 59.87 -38.19
C LEU A 7 -0.73 59.14 -38.88
N LEU A 8 -0.34 57.96 -38.41
CA LEU A 8 0.49 57.05 -39.18
C LEU A 8 -0.15 55.67 -39.22
N LEU A 9 -0.51 55.28 -40.41
CA LEU A 9 -0.93 53.95 -40.83
C LEU A 9 0.10 52.91 -40.31
N PHE A 10 -0.38 51.93 -39.58
CA PHE A 10 0.31 50.65 -39.46
C PHE A 10 -0.53 49.59 -40.17
N ILE A 11 0.00 49.13 -41.27
CA ILE A 11 -0.50 48.02 -42.08
C ILE A 11 -0.38 46.76 -41.23
N GLY A 12 -1.48 46.03 -41.21
CA GLY A 12 -1.65 44.81 -40.43
C GLY A 12 -0.68 43.70 -40.77
N SER A 13 -0.16 43.09 -39.74
CA SER A 13 0.19 41.66 -39.73
C SER A 13 -0.80 40.98 -38.79
N SER A 14 -1.81 40.35 -39.37
CA SER A 14 -2.71 39.44 -38.67
C SER A 14 -1.90 38.23 -38.22
N ALA A 15 -1.32 38.31 -37.04
CA ALA A 15 -0.87 37.11 -36.35
C ALA A 15 -2.14 36.34 -35.95
N LEU A 16 -2.40 35.24 -36.62
CA LEU A 16 -3.34 34.22 -36.20
C LEU A 16 -2.88 33.71 -34.83
N PHE A 17 -3.39 34.25 -33.76
CA PHE A 17 -3.40 33.59 -32.47
C PHE A 17 -4.29 32.35 -32.62
N ALA A 18 -3.68 31.19 -32.79
CA ALA A 18 -4.36 29.93 -32.58
C ALA A 18 -4.89 29.97 -31.15
N GLN A 19 -6.18 30.03 -30.99
CA GLN A 19 -6.87 30.07 -29.71
C GLN A 19 -6.57 28.72 -29.00
N GLN A 20 -5.66 28.76 -28.08
CA GLN A 20 -5.20 27.57 -27.33
C GLN A 20 -6.39 27.03 -26.52
N ARG A 21 -6.86 25.84 -26.88
CA ARG A 21 -8.01 25.22 -26.22
C ARG A 21 -7.62 24.81 -24.82
N THR A 22 -8.35 25.24 -23.80
CA THR A 22 -8.09 24.89 -22.40
C THR A 22 -9.29 24.18 -21.78
N HIS A 23 -9.00 23.37 -20.75
CA HIS A 23 -10.00 22.68 -19.94
C HIS A 23 -9.75 22.97 -18.46
N THR A 24 -10.81 23.32 -17.73
CA THR A 24 -10.75 23.46 -16.26
C THR A 24 -11.15 22.13 -15.62
N VAL A 25 -10.24 21.54 -14.88
CA VAL A 25 -10.43 20.23 -14.23
C VAL A 25 -11.55 20.30 -13.20
N LYS A 26 -12.53 19.40 -13.30
CA LYS A 26 -13.64 19.27 -12.34
C LYS A 26 -13.33 18.19 -11.30
N ALA A 27 -14.10 18.20 -10.22
CA ALA A 27 -13.99 17.17 -9.19
C ALA A 27 -14.21 15.77 -9.78
N LYS A 28 -13.32 14.82 -9.45
CA LYS A 28 -13.29 13.43 -9.93
C LYS A 28 -12.89 13.23 -11.40
N GLU A 29 -12.49 14.26 -12.13
CA GLU A 29 -11.87 14.07 -13.43
C GLU A 29 -10.46 13.52 -13.30
N THR A 30 -10.04 12.72 -14.27
CA THR A 30 -8.71 12.13 -14.36
C THR A 30 -8.05 12.49 -15.68
N VAL A 31 -6.72 12.48 -15.74
CA VAL A 31 -5.96 12.69 -16.99
C VAL A 31 -6.47 11.77 -18.09
N TYR A 32 -6.74 10.50 -17.78
CA TYR A 32 -7.32 9.54 -18.70
C TYR A 32 -8.73 9.96 -19.19
N GLY A 33 -9.59 10.40 -18.27
CA GLY A 33 -10.95 10.84 -18.62
C GLY A 33 -10.93 12.06 -19.55
N ILE A 34 -10.07 13.03 -19.25
CA ILE A 34 -9.94 14.26 -20.05
C ILE A 34 -9.31 13.96 -21.41
N SER A 35 -8.25 13.15 -21.48
CA SER A 35 -7.64 12.77 -22.76
C SER A 35 -8.64 12.09 -23.67
N ARG A 36 -9.48 11.18 -23.14
CA ARG A 36 -10.57 10.54 -23.88
C ARG A 36 -11.66 11.51 -24.35
N GLN A 37 -12.02 12.46 -23.49
CA GLN A 37 -13.05 13.47 -23.81
C GLN A 37 -12.65 14.32 -25.01
N TYR A 38 -11.36 14.60 -25.15
CA TYR A 38 -10.83 15.45 -26.24
C TYR A 38 -10.20 14.67 -27.39
N GLY A 39 -10.21 13.33 -27.34
CA GLY A 39 -9.71 12.46 -28.41
C GLY A 39 -8.19 12.47 -28.60
N ILE A 40 -7.44 12.85 -27.54
CA ILE A 40 -5.98 12.92 -27.53
C ILE A 40 -5.39 11.85 -26.61
N SER A 41 -4.13 11.51 -26.80
CA SER A 41 -3.43 10.61 -25.90
C SER A 41 -3.06 11.30 -24.58
N GLN A 42 -2.87 10.53 -23.51
CA GLN A 42 -2.36 11.06 -22.25
C GLN A 42 -0.96 11.68 -22.43
N GLU A 43 -0.14 11.10 -23.30
CA GLU A 43 1.20 11.59 -23.59
C GLU A 43 1.19 12.97 -24.25
N GLU A 44 0.27 13.20 -25.19
CA GLU A 44 0.07 14.52 -25.80
C GLU A 44 -0.45 15.54 -24.78
N LEU A 45 -1.33 15.10 -23.87
CA LEU A 45 -1.81 15.95 -22.79
C LEU A 45 -0.68 16.32 -21.81
N TYR A 46 0.19 15.39 -21.46
CA TYR A 46 1.38 15.63 -20.63
C TYR A 46 2.39 16.53 -21.33
N LYS A 47 2.67 16.31 -22.62
CA LYS A 47 3.56 17.20 -23.41
C LYS A 47 3.08 18.64 -23.44
N ALA A 48 1.76 18.83 -23.55
CA ALA A 48 1.16 20.18 -23.51
C ALA A 48 1.14 20.78 -22.10
N ASN A 49 1.23 19.96 -21.06
CA ASN A 49 1.12 20.36 -19.66
C ASN A 49 2.18 19.66 -18.77
N PRO A 50 3.45 19.99 -18.88
CA PRO A 50 4.52 19.25 -18.14
C PRO A 50 4.38 19.24 -16.61
N LYS A 51 3.60 20.18 -16.06
CA LYS A 51 3.36 20.24 -14.61
C LYS A 51 2.45 19.14 -14.11
N ILE A 52 1.48 18.67 -14.92
CA ILE A 52 0.54 17.64 -14.50
C ILE A 52 1.14 16.22 -14.54
N GLU A 53 2.22 16.02 -15.28
CA GLU A 53 2.97 14.76 -15.27
C GLU A 53 3.63 14.50 -13.91
N LYS A 54 4.10 15.57 -13.25
CA LYS A 54 4.80 15.49 -11.95
C LYS A 54 3.86 15.60 -10.75
N ASN A 55 2.82 16.43 -10.86
CA ASN A 55 2.00 16.84 -9.72
C ASN A 55 0.56 16.28 -9.78
N GLY A 56 0.19 15.55 -10.85
CA GLY A 56 -1.20 15.17 -11.09
C GLY A 56 -2.10 16.34 -11.48
N ILE A 57 -3.41 16.11 -11.47
CA ILE A 57 -4.43 17.16 -11.71
C ILE A 57 -5.33 17.32 -10.49
N HIS A 58 -5.72 18.58 -10.19
CA HIS A 58 -6.61 18.91 -9.09
C HIS A 58 -7.82 19.68 -9.59
N PRO A 59 -8.98 19.60 -8.92
CA PRO A 59 -10.15 20.40 -9.28
C PRO A 59 -9.81 21.89 -9.29
N GLY A 60 -10.10 22.56 -10.40
CA GLY A 60 -9.77 23.97 -10.64
C GLY A 60 -8.52 24.21 -11.48
N ASP A 61 -7.70 23.19 -11.73
CA ASP A 61 -6.54 23.33 -12.61
C ASP A 61 -6.97 23.65 -14.04
N LEU A 62 -6.27 24.58 -14.68
CA LEU A 62 -6.48 24.94 -16.08
C LEU A 62 -5.42 24.25 -16.93
N ILE A 63 -5.83 23.28 -17.73
CA ILE A 63 -4.94 22.49 -18.58
C ILE A 63 -5.14 22.82 -20.06
N ILE A 64 -4.06 22.78 -20.82
CA ILE A 64 -4.01 23.06 -22.25
C ILE A 64 -4.37 21.76 -22.99
N ILE A 65 -5.34 21.86 -23.91
CA ILE A 65 -5.73 20.76 -24.78
C ILE A 65 -5.07 20.97 -26.14
N PRO A 66 -4.11 20.13 -26.55
CA PRO A 66 -3.48 20.24 -27.86
C PRO A 66 -4.53 20.02 -28.96
N SER A 67 -4.51 20.87 -29.98
CA SER A 67 -5.27 20.67 -31.22
C SER A 67 -4.44 19.77 -32.13
N GLU A 68 -5.07 18.83 -32.83
CA GLU A 68 -4.43 18.00 -33.83
C GLU A 68 -3.64 18.87 -34.82
N ASN A 69 -2.32 18.83 -34.77
CA ASN A 69 -1.46 19.37 -35.79
C ASN A 69 -1.34 18.37 -36.92
N THR A 70 -2.13 18.56 -37.96
CA THR A 70 -1.82 18.02 -39.28
C THR A 70 -0.50 18.62 -39.78
N THR A 71 0.55 17.86 -39.76
CA THR A 71 1.79 18.18 -40.47
C THR A 71 1.55 18.00 -41.94
N SER A 72 1.37 19.13 -42.62
CA SER A 72 1.27 19.21 -44.08
C SER A 72 2.68 18.98 -44.65
N VAL A 73 2.82 17.94 -45.46
CA VAL A 73 3.84 17.89 -46.50
C VAL A 73 3.11 18.06 -47.83
N ASN A 74 3.39 19.18 -48.49
CA ASN A 74 2.98 19.46 -49.85
C ASN A 74 3.60 18.46 -50.83
N THR A 75 2.76 17.87 -51.67
CA THR A 75 3.02 17.75 -53.11
C THR A 75 1.68 17.60 -53.85
N ASN A 76 1.50 18.43 -54.85
CA ASN A 76 0.39 18.45 -55.76
C ASN A 76 0.16 17.09 -56.44
N ASP A 77 -1.09 16.66 -56.57
CA ASP A 77 -1.81 16.63 -57.85
C ASP A 77 -3.20 15.99 -57.70
N ASN A 78 -4.12 16.59 -58.40
CA ASN A 78 -5.52 16.23 -58.57
C ASN A 78 -5.71 14.80 -59.10
N LYS A 79 -6.63 14.02 -58.51
CA LYS A 79 -7.75 13.49 -59.29
C LYS A 79 -8.76 12.73 -58.41
N VAL A 80 -9.98 13.18 -58.49
CA VAL A 80 -11.18 12.44 -58.10
C VAL A 80 -11.31 11.21 -58.95
N VAL A 81 -11.46 10.00 -58.36
CA VAL A 81 -12.19 8.91 -59.00
C VAL A 81 -12.86 8.07 -57.90
N THR A 82 -14.17 8.09 -57.96
CA THR A 82 -15.09 7.10 -57.40
C THR A 82 -14.90 5.80 -58.13
N GLY A 83 -14.90 4.67 -57.40
CA GLY A 83 -15.12 3.39 -58.04
C GLY A 83 -14.39 2.25 -57.38
N ASN A 84 -15.15 1.27 -56.90
CA ASN A 84 -14.70 -0.06 -56.62
C ASN A 84 -13.79 -0.59 -57.75
N SER A 85 -12.59 -0.98 -57.40
CA SER A 85 -11.82 -1.82 -58.32
C SER A 85 -10.84 -2.68 -57.53
N ILE A 86 -11.11 -3.95 -57.53
CA ILE A 86 -10.17 -5.01 -57.23
C ILE A 86 -9.11 -5.01 -58.34
N THR A 87 -7.93 -4.49 -58.03
CA THR A 87 -6.78 -4.68 -58.96
C THR A 87 -6.02 -5.94 -58.53
N LYS A 88 -6.19 -6.98 -59.33
CA LYS A 88 -5.26 -8.12 -59.40
C LYS A 88 -3.92 -7.60 -59.92
N SER A 89 -2.89 -7.66 -59.10
CA SER A 89 -1.51 -7.69 -59.57
C SER A 89 -0.99 -9.11 -59.36
N ASN A 90 -0.68 -9.78 -60.47
CA ASN A 90 -0.06 -11.10 -60.51
C ASN A 90 1.38 -11.00 -59.96
N SER A 91 1.65 -11.65 -58.85
CA SER A 91 2.93 -12.27 -58.52
C SER A 91 2.73 -13.21 -57.32
N GLU A 92 2.96 -14.47 -57.59
CA GLU A 92 3.33 -15.61 -56.73
C GLU A 92 3.05 -15.52 -55.21
N ASP A 93 1.77 -15.41 -54.77
CA ASP A 93 1.40 -15.75 -53.40
C ASP A 93 -0.09 -16.12 -53.33
N ASP A 94 -0.43 -17.28 -53.87
CA ASP A 94 -1.82 -17.78 -53.95
C ASP A 94 -2.45 -18.06 -52.56
N ASN A 95 -1.68 -17.92 -51.47
CA ASN A 95 -2.10 -18.25 -50.11
C ASN A 95 -2.56 -17.06 -49.26
N TYR A 96 -2.46 -15.81 -49.74
CA TYR A 96 -2.77 -14.62 -48.96
C TYR A 96 -3.74 -13.68 -49.65
N ILE A 97 -4.49 -12.93 -48.83
CA ILE A 97 -5.30 -11.77 -49.22
C ILE A 97 -4.59 -10.52 -48.75
N TYR A 98 -4.53 -9.49 -49.57
CA TYR A 98 -4.03 -8.17 -49.21
C TYR A 98 -5.20 -7.22 -49.10
N ILE A 99 -5.35 -6.57 -47.96
CA ILE A 99 -6.40 -5.58 -47.73
C ILE A 99 -5.76 -4.21 -47.39
N THR A 100 -6.36 -3.14 -47.89
CA THR A 100 -5.98 -1.78 -47.53
C THR A 100 -6.88 -1.32 -46.40
N ILE A 101 -6.29 -0.80 -45.34
CA ILE A 101 -7.01 -0.38 -44.12
C ILE A 101 -7.82 0.89 -44.36
N ALA A 102 -9.12 0.79 -44.13
CA ALA A 102 -10.06 1.89 -44.24
C ALA A 102 -10.16 2.68 -42.93
N PRO A 103 -10.66 3.95 -42.96
CA PRO A 103 -10.92 4.72 -41.75
C PRO A 103 -11.81 3.97 -40.74
N LYS A 104 -11.44 3.94 -39.48
CA LYS A 104 -12.10 3.22 -38.36
C LYS A 104 -11.95 1.67 -38.37
N GLU A 105 -11.18 1.10 -39.24
CA GLU A 105 -10.80 -0.31 -39.11
C GLU A 105 -9.77 -0.48 -37.98
N THR A 106 -9.94 -1.54 -37.22
CA THR A 106 -9.05 -1.89 -36.09
C THR A 106 -8.55 -3.31 -36.26
N VAL A 107 -7.43 -3.64 -35.65
CA VAL A 107 -6.89 -5.01 -35.58
C VAL A 107 -8.00 -5.98 -35.17
N TYR A 108 -8.80 -5.63 -34.17
CA TYR A 108 -9.92 -6.43 -33.69
C TYR A 108 -10.97 -6.71 -34.78
N ASN A 109 -11.35 -5.68 -35.55
CA ASN A 109 -12.34 -5.85 -36.64
C ASN A 109 -11.81 -6.74 -37.77
N ILE A 110 -10.53 -6.61 -38.10
CA ILE A 110 -9.88 -7.44 -39.14
C ILE A 110 -9.79 -8.88 -38.67
N VAL A 111 -9.31 -9.13 -37.45
CA VAL A 111 -9.23 -10.46 -36.83
C VAL A 111 -10.61 -11.13 -36.84
N LYS A 112 -11.66 -10.43 -36.48
CA LYS A 112 -13.04 -10.94 -36.46
C LYS A 112 -13.60 -11.20 -37.87
N LYS A 113 -13.39 -10.27 -38.79
CA LYS A 113 -13.92 -10.31 -40.16
C LYS A 113 -13.29 -11.45 -40.99
N TYR A 114 -11.96 -11.62 -40.82
CA TYR A 114 -11.20 -12.61 -41.59
C TYR A 114 -10.90 -13.88 -40.79
N LYS A 115 -11.38 -13.99 -39.57
CA LYS A 115 -11.23 -15.16 -38.66
C LYS A 115 -9.77 -15.61 -38.49
N VAL A 116 -8.86 -14.68 -38.39
CA VAL A 116 -7.43 -14.91 -38.13
C VAL A 116 -7.08 -14.52 -36.73
N SER A 117 -6.08 -15.14 -36.08
CA SER A 117 -5.63 -14.70 -34.77
C SER A 117 -4.85 -13.39 -34.88
N GLU A 118 -4.87 -12.57 -33.81
CA GLU A 118 -4.11 -11.32 -33.75
C GLU A 118 -2.60 -11.58 -33.91
N GLU A 119 -2.11 -12.68 -33.35
CA GLU A 119 -0.71 -13.08 -33.43
C GLU A 119 -0.33 -13.47 -34.86
N THR A 120 -1.19 -14.23 -35.54
CA THR A 120 -0.98 -14.55 -36.96
C THR A 120 -0.98 -13.30 -37.82
N LEU A 121 -1.91 -12.38 -37.53
CA LEU A 121 -1.98 -11.11 -38.25
C LEU A 121 -0.71 -10.27 -38.02
N LYS A 122 -0.22 -10.19 -36.80
CA LYS A 122 1.01 -9.44 -36.42
C LYS A 122 2.28 -10.14 -36.97
N SER A 123 2.35 -11.46 -36.94
CA SER A 123 3.52 -12.21 -37.46
C SER A 123 3.67 -12.04 -38.96
N LEU A 124 2.55 -11.98 -39.67
CA LEU A 124 2.52 -11.74 -41.12
C LEU A 124 2.70 -10.26 -41.48
N ASN A 125 2.52 -9.37 -40.52
CA ASN A 125 2.60 -7.92 -40.68
C ASN A 125 3.35 -7.28 -39.49
N PRO A 126 4.68 -7.44 -39.41
CA PRO A 126 5.46 -6.99 -38.25
C PRO A 126 5.32 -5.50 -37.94
N GLN A 127 4.99 -4.67 -38.95
CA GLN A 127 4.75 -3.25 -38.79
C GLN A 127 3.58 -2.94 -37.84
N ILE A 128 2.55 -3.80 -37.78
CA ILE A 128 1.40 -3.66 -36.89
C ILE A 128 1.83 -3.76 -35.40
N GLY A 129 2.85 -4.57 -35.11
CA GLY A 129 3.40 -4.75 -33.77
C GLY A 129 4.20 -3.54 -33.26
N GLN A 130 4.75 -2.73 -34.18
CA GLN A 130 5.65 -1.62 -33.85
C GLN A 130 4.96 -0.24 -33.86
N LYS A 131 4.06 -0.02 -34.82
CA LYS A 131 3.42 1.30 -35.05
C LYS A 131 1.90 1.30 -34.90
N GLY A 132 1.27 0.13 -34.70
CA GLY A 132 -0.17 -0.01 -34.79
C GLY A 132 -0.66 -0.10 -36.23
N LEU A 133 -1.98 0.05 -36.45
CA LEU A 133 -2.65 -0.03 -37.73
C LEU A 133 -3.03 1.36 -38.20
N GLU A 134 -2.54 1.79 -39.34
CA GLU A 134 -2.83 3.12 -39.91
C GLU A 134 -3.71 3.00 -41.17
N VAL A 135 -4.52 4.05 -41.41
CA VAL A 135 -5.38 4.12 -42.63
C VAL A 135 -4.49 4.16 -43.86
N GLY A 136 -4.75 3.27 -44.78
CA GLY A 136 -3.94 3.12 -45.99
C GLY A 136 -2.90 2.03 -45.93
N ASP A 137 -2.64 1.44 -44.75
CA ASP A 137 -1.76 0.28 -44.64
C ASP A 137 -2.28 -0.90 -45.46
N VAL A 138 -1.38 -1.63 -46.09
CA VAL A 138 -1.71 -2.88 -46.77
C VAL A 138 -1.36 -4.03 -45.83
N VAL A 139 -2.37 -4.78 -45.45
CA VAL A 139 -2.26 -5.88 -44.49
C VAL A 139 -2.44 -7.22 -45.20
N ARG A 140 -1.51 -8.13 -44.93
CA ARG A 140 -1.46 -9.49 -45.49
C ARG A 140 -2.24 -10.45 -44.59
N ILE A 141 -3.20 -11.19 -45.14
CA ILE A 141 -4.09 -12.11 -44.43
C ILE A 141 -4.10 -13.46 -45.12
N PRO A 142 -4.00 -14.62 -44.44
CA PRO A 142 -4.00 -15.92 -45.08
C PRO A 142 -5.37 -16.30 -45.65
N LYS A 143 -5.42 -16.84 -46.90
CA LYS A 143 -6.64 -17.23 -47.60
C LYS A 143 -7.30 -18.47 -47.03
N ASN A 144 -6.54 -19.39 -46.50
CA ASN A 144 -7.07 -20.65 -45.98
C ASN A 144 -7.20 -20.58 -44.45
N ASN A 145 -8.43 -20.73 -43.99
CA ASN A 145 -8.78 -21.00 -42.59
C ASN A 145 -8.44 -22.46 -42.16
N SER A 146 -7.41 -23.05 -42.69
CA SER A 146 -6.72 -24.10 -41.98
C SER A 146 -5.95 -23.41 -40.88
N ASN A 147 -6.60 -23.28 -39.71
CA ASN A 147 -5.89 -23.09 -38.44
C ASN A 147 -4.61 -23.94 -38.56
N PRO A 148 -3.39 -23.40 -38.66
CA PRO A 148 -2.26 -24.20 -38.29
C PRO A 148 -2.62 -24.61 -36.87
N ALA A 149 -2.76 -25.91 -36.63
CA ALA A 149 -2.95 -26.40 -35.29
C ALA A 149 -1.92 -25.63 -34.45
N ILE A 150 -2.39 -24.75 -33.58
CA ILE A 150 -1.51 -24.05 -32.65
C ILE A 150 -0.86 -25.22 -31.95
N SER A 151 0.37 -25.51 -32.25
CA SER A 151 1.13 -26.52 -31.53
C SER A 151 1.35 -25.89 -30.15
N ILE A 152 0.37 -26.14 -29.28
CA ILE A 152 0.43 -25.69 -27.90
C ILE A 152 1.69 -26.33 -27.33
N PRO A 153 2.70 -25.56 -26.92
CA PRO A 153 3.93 -26.12 -26.36
C PRO A 153 3.57 -27.11 -25.26
N GLN A 154 4.24 -28.24 -25.20
CA GLN A 154 3.99 -29.21 -24.13
C GLN A 154 4.14 -28.53 -22.75
N GLY A 155 3.08 -28.50 -21.94
CA GLY A 155 3.03 -27.78 -20.69
C GLY A 155 2.40 -26.39 -20.78
N SER A 156 1.66 -26.08 -21.83
CA SER A 156 0.88 -24.85 -21.98
C SER A 156 -0.60 -25.16 -22.19
N HIS A 157 -1.47 -24.16 -21.91
CA HIS A 157 -2.92 -24.25 -22.08
C HIS A 157 -3.43 -23.07 -22.90
N LEU A 158 -4.33 -23.32 -23.83
CA LEU A 158 -5.03 -22.30 -24.60
C LEU A 158 -6.34 -21.96 -23.91
N ILE A 159 -6.47 -20.70 -23.47
CA ILE A 159 -7.67 -20.22 -22.77
C ILE A 159 -8.87 -20.20 -23.69
N LYS A 160 -9.92 -20.92 -23.32
CA LYS A 160 -11.19 -21.01 -24.05
C LYS A 160 -12.19 -19.94 -23.54
N LYS A 161 -13.22 -19.71 -24.34
CA LYS A 161 -14.30 -18.81 -24.01
C LYS A 161 -14.99 -19.22 -22.68
N GLY A 162 -15.04 -18.30 -21.73
CA GLY A 162 -15.65 -18.51 -20.43
C GLY A 162 -14.71 -19.11 -19.38
N GLU A 163 -13.48 -19.48 -19.72
CA GLU A 163 -12.50 -19.87 -18.72
C GLU A 163 -12.03 -18.64 -17.93
N THR A 164 -11.86 -18.83 -16.63
CA THR A 164 -11.36 -17.86 -15.67
C THR A 164 -10.07 -18.39 -15.06
N LEU A 165 -9.26 -17.53 -14.45
CA LEU A 165 -8.06 -17.97 -13.72
C LEU A 165 -8.36 -19.07 -12.71
N TYR A 166 -9.53 -18.98 -12.08
CA TYR A 166 -9.96 -19.98 -11.12
C TYR A 166 -10.30 -21.33 -11.78
N SER A 167 -11.08 -21.32 -12.87
CA SER A 167 -11.36 -22.58 -13.58
C SER A 167 -10.08 -23.21 -14.09
N LEU A 168 -9.16 -22.39 -14.61
CA LEU A 168 -7.85 -22.85 -15.07
C LEU A 168 -6.99 -23.41 -13.93
N SER A 169 -6.95 -22.73 -12.77
CA SER A 169 -6.26 -23.21 -11.57
C SER A 169 -6.77 -24.58 -11.14
N LYS A 170 -8.10 -24.76 -11.16
CA LYS A 170 -8.74 -26.02 -10.81
C LYS A 170 -8.47 -27.14 -11.81
N ASP A 171 -8.68 -26.86 -13.09
CA ASP A 171 -8.58 -27.86 -14.15
C ASP A 171 -7.13 -28.29 -14.38
N LEU A 172 -6.19 -27.36 -14.24
CA LEU A 172 -4.75 -27.60 -14.38
C LEU A 172 -4.10 -28.05 -13.06
N LYS A 173 -4.83 -28.01 -11.93
CA LYS A 173 -4.36 -28.36 -10.58
C LYS A 173 -3.10 -27.58 -10.17
N VAL A 174 -3.07 -26.29 -10.44
CA VAL A 174 -2.01 -25.34 -10.07
C VAL A 174 -2.63 -24.14 -9.36
N SER A 175 -1.88 -23.47 -8.47
CA SER A 175 -2.42 -22.30 -7.80
C SER A 175 -2.58 -21.12 -8.76
N VAL A 176 -3.50 -20.19 -8.45
CA VAL A 176 -3.66 -18.95 -9.23
C VAL A 176 -2.38 -18.12 -9.17
N ASP A 177 -1.69 -18.12 -8.03
CA ASP A 177 -0.43 -17.41 -7.84
C ASP A 177 0.70 -17.99 -8.71
N ASP A 178 0.77 -19.32 -8.83
CA ASP A 178 1.71 -19.97 -9.73
C ASP A 178 1.41 -19.68 -11.20
N LEU A 179 0.12 -19.61 -11.56
CA LEU A 179 -0.29 -19.20 -12.90
C LEU A 179 0.12 -17.76 -13.21
N TYR A 180 -0.02 -16.84 -12.27
CA TYR A 180 0.45 -15.46 -12.44
C TYR A 180 1.98 -15.37 -12.51
N ALA A 181 2.69 -16.14 -11.69
CA ALA A 181 4.15 -16.12 -11.65
C ALA A 181 4.77 -16.56 -12.99
N GLU A 182 4.19 -17.62 -13.61
CA GLU A 182 4.66 -18.12 -14.90
C GLU A 182 4.09 -17.33 -16.10
N ASN A 183 3.01 -16.56 -15.89
CA ASN A 183 2.31 -15.84 -16.95
C ASN A 183 1.96 -14.39 -16.51
N PRO A 184 2.93 -13.47 -16.47
CA PRO A 184 2.71 -12.09 -15.99
C PRO A 184 1.60 -11.34 -16.75
N ASP A 185 1.37 -11.67 -18.03
CA ASP A 185 0.32 -11.04 -18.83
C ASP A 185 -1.11 -11.35 -18.35
N LEU A 186 -1.30 -12.37 -17.53
CA LEU A 186 -2.59 -12.65 -16.89
C LEU A 186 -3.01 -11.55 -15.90
N GLN A 187 -2.08 -10.74 -15.41
CA GLN A 187 -2.38 -9.57 -14.57
C GLN A 187 -3.20 -8.51 -15.31
N LYS A 188 -3.12 -8.48 -16.64
CA LYS A 188 -3.93 -7.62 -17.51
C LYS A 188 -5.33 -8.20 -17.79
N GLY A 189 -5.66 -9.32 -17.18
CA GLY A 189 -6.92 -10.05 -17.31
C GLY A 189 -6.84 -11.25 -18.26
N VAL A 190 -7.67 -12.26 -17.95
CA VAL A 190 -7.82 -13.48 -18.73
C VAL A 190 -8.62 -13.19 -20.00
N ARG A 191 -8.12 -13.63 -21.16
CA ARG A 191 -8.79 -13.46 -22.46
C ARG A 191 -8.81 -14.79 -23.22
N GLU A 192 -9.92 -15.06 -23.89
CA GLU A 192 -10.02 -16.17 -24.83
C GLU A 192 -8.91 -16.10 -25.89
N GLY A 193 -8.27 -17.21 -26.15
CA GLY A 193 -7.18 -17.32 -27.14
C GLY A 193 -5.79 -17.06 -26.59
N MET A 194 -5.63 -16.67 -25.31
CA MET A 194 -4.30 -16.62 -24.70
C MET A 194 -3.73 -18.03 -24.51
N VAL A 195 -2.45 -18.19 -24.80
CA VAL A 195 -1.68 -19.41 -24.47
C VAL A 195 -0.91 -19.11 -23.18
N ILE A 196 -1.16 -19.89 -22.15
CA ILE A 196 -0.49 -19.76 -20.85
C ILE A 196 0.40 -20.96 -20.60
N THR A 197 1.54 -20.73 -19.95
CA THR A 197 2.44 -21.79 -19.48
C THR A 197 1.88 -22.38 -18.20
N ILE A 198 1.78 -23.71 -18.12
CA ILE A 198 1.34 -24.41 -16.91
C ILE A 198 2.56 -24.61 -16.00
N PRO A 199 2.56 -24.08 -14.76
CA PRO A 199 3.66 -24.28 -13.81
C PRO A 199 3.90 -25.77 -13.56
N LYS A 200 5.17 -26.18 -13.50
CA LYS A 200 5.53 -27.55 -13.07
C LYS A 200 5.29 -27.65 -11.57
N LYS A 201 4.52 -28.66 -11.15
CA LYS A 201 4.08 -28.90 -9.78
C LYS A 201 5.20 -28.69 -8.76
N SER A 202 5.03 -27.68 -7.90
CA SER A 202 5.57 -27.65 -6.53
C SER A 202 4.40 -27.85 -5.58
N GLY A 203 4.38 -28.97 -4.86
CA GLY A 203 3.50 -29.28 -3.74
C GLY A 203 2.00 -29.02 -3.94
N SER A 204 1.22 -30.07 -4.18
CA SER A 204 -0.23 -30.00 -4.37
C SER A 204 -0.96 -29.62 -3.08
N VAL A 205 -1.64 -28.49 -3.07
CA VAL A 205 -2.80 -28.27 -2.19
C VAL A 205 -3.99 -28.97 -2.84
N VAL A 206 -4.42 -30.09 -2.29
CA VAL A 206 -5.68 -30.73 -2.69
C VAL A 206 -6.81 -29.91 -2.07
N ILE A 207 -7.45 -29.07 -2.87
CA ILE A 207 -8.71 -28.44 -2.50
C ILE A 207 -9.84 -29.42 -2.86
N GLU A 208 -10.35 -30.15 -1.88
CA GLU A 208 -11.65 -30.84 -2.05
C GLU A 208 -12.74 -29.78 -2.19
N ASP A 209 -13.34 -29.72 -3.37
CA ASP A 209 -14.34 -28.69 -3.73
C ASP A 209 -15.72 -29.05 -3.14
N ASN A 210 -15.91 -28.73 -1.87
CA ASN A 210 -17.22 -28.72 -1.21
C ASN A 210 -17.77 -27.28 -1.22
N SER A 211 -17.92 -26.66 -2.37
CA SER A 211 -18.49 -25.33 -2.52
C SER A 211 -19.79 -25.33 -3.32
N ILE A 212 -20.70 -24.40 -3.03
CA ILE A 212 -21.88 -24.10 -3.83
C ILE A 212 -21.74 -22.73 -4.47
N ASN A 213 -22.35 -22.57 -5.65
CA ASN A 213 -22.49 -21.26 -6.28
C ASN A 213 -23.71 -20.54 -5.72
N TYR A 214 -23.53 -19.34 -5.21
CA TYR A 214 -24.60 -18.48 -4.68
C TYR A 214 -24.61 -17.15 -5.43
N THR A 215 -25.79 -16.80 -6.00
CA THR A 215 -25.98 -15.48 -6.61
C THR A 215 -26.45 -14.50 -5.54
N VAL A 216 -25.67 -13.45 -5.30
CA VAL A 216 -25.96 -12.40 -4.34
C VAL A 216 -27.27 -11.69 -4.69
N GLN A 217 -28.21 -11.66 -3.74
CA GLN A 217 -29.51 -11.03 -3.89
C GLN A 217 -29.47 -9.57 -3.42
N ASN A 218 -30.46 -8.77 -3.86
CA ASN A 218 -30.65 -7.43 -3.30
C ASN A 218 -30.93 -7.51 -1.79
N GLY A 219 -30.14 -6.80 -0.99
CA GLY A 219 -30.22 -6.83 0.47
C GLY A 219 -29.30 -7.85 1.13
N ASP A 220 -28.60 -8.69 0.36
CA ASP A 220 -27.56 -9.54 0.92
C ASP A 220 -26.36 -8.69 1.36
N SER A 221 -25.79 -9.13 2.45
CA SER A 221 -24.49 -8.69 2.96
C SER A 221 -23.53 -9.88 3.01
N ALA A 222 -22.25 -9.62 3.01
CA ALA A 222 -21.26 -10.70 3.20
C ALA A 222 -21.57 -11.47 4.48
N TYR A 223 -21.98 -10.77 5.55
CA TYR A 223 -22.39 -11.37 6.82
C TYR A 223 -23.57 -12.31 6.68
N SER A 224 -24.68 -11.86 6.08
CA SER A 224 -25.87 -12.71 5.92
C SER A 224 -25.54 -13.98 5.13
N ILE A 225 -24.59 -13.90 4.21
CA ILE A 225 -24.09 -15.04 3.44
C ILE A 225 -23.23 -15.94 4.32
N LEU A 226 -22.30 -15.38 5.12
CA LEU A 226 -21.46 -16.13 6.04
C LEU A 226 -22.30 -16.88 7.08
N GLU A 227 -23.29 -16.20 7.67
CA GLU A 227 -24.22 -16.78 8.64
C GLU A 227 -25.11 -17.87 8.00
N LYS A 228 -25.72 -17.55 6.86
CA LYS A 228 -26.62 -18.47 6.14
C LYS A 228 -25.93 -19.79 5.75
N TYR A 229 -24.64 -19.72 5.41
CA TYR A 229 -23.88 -20.88 4.94
C TYR A 229 -22.88 -21.40 5.96
N ASN A 230 -22.84 -20.81 7.16
CA ASN A 230 -21.94 -21.17 8.26
C ASN A 230 -20.48 -21.27 7.76
N THR A 231 -20.01 -20.23 7.05
CA THR A 231 -18.66 -20.16 6.48
C THR A 231 -17.89 -18.97 7.06
N THR A 232 -16.59 -18.94 6.87
CA THR A 232 -15.72 -17.86 7.34
C THR A 232 -15.47 -16.83 6.25
N LEU A 233 -15.10 -15.60 6.64
CA LEU A 233 -14.70 -14.55 5.69
C LEU A 233 -13.46 -14.97 4.88
N ASP A 234 -12.50 -15.64 5.52
CA ASP A 234 -11.30 -16.15 4.88
C ASP A 234 -11.62 -17.16 3.77
N ASP A 235 -12.46 -18.13 4.09
CA ASP A 235 -12.90 -19.12 3.09
C ASP A 235 -13.68 -18.46 1.96
N LEU A 236 -14.50 -17.46 2.27
CA LEU A 236 -15.27 -16.74 1.27
C LEU A 236 -14.38 -15.89 0.37
N LEU A 237 -13.40 -15.15 0.94
CA LEU A 237 -12.42 -14.35 0.20
C LEU A 237 -11.46 -15.25 -0.60
N ARG A 238 -11.02 -16.36 -0.02
CA ARG A 238 -10.16 -17.34 -0.69
C ARG A 238 -10.80 -17.92 -1.96
N LEU A 239 -12.10 -18.19 -1.90
CA LEU A 239 -12.86 -18.71 -3.04
C LEU A 239 -13.37 -17.60 -3.99
N ASN A 240 -13.38 -16.34 -3.54
CA ASN A 240 -13.90 -15.20 -4.28
C ASN A 240 -12.98 -13.98 -4.10
N PRO A 241 -11.80 -13.96 -4.71
CA PRO A 241 -10.84 -12.84 -4.54
C PRO A 241 -11.42 -11.48 -4.91
N ASP A 242 -12.32 -11.44 -5.89
CA ASP A 242 -12.99 -10.21 -6.34
C ASP A 242 -13.89 -9.57 -5.26
N LEU A 243 -14.26 -10.33 -4.21
CA LEU A 243 -15.05 -9.83 -3.10
C LEU A 243 -14.33 -8.74 -2.30
N ILE A 244 -13.01 -8.65 -2.40
CA ILE A 244 -12.20 -7.56 -1.84
C ILE A 244 -12.64 -6.17 -2.37
N ASN A 245 -13.22 -6.13 -3.57
CA ASN A 245 -13.76 -4.92 -4.19
C ASN A 245 -15.22 -4.61 -3.74
N GLY A 246 -15.72 -5.34 -2.76
CA GLY A 246 -17.06 -5.22 -2.19
C GLY A 246 -18.09 -6.16 -2.83
N LEU A 247 -19.12 -6.49 -2.04
CA LEU A 247 -20.25 -7.33 -2.45
C LEU A 247 -21.22 -6.52 -3.31
N LYS A 248 -21.69 -7.12 -4.41
CA LYS A 248 -22.69 -6.49 -5.28
C LYS A 248 -23.79 -7.51 -5.60
N ALA A 249 -25.03 -7.05 -5.64
CA ALA A 249 -26.15 -7.87 -6.11
C ALA A 249 -25.89 -8.39 -7.54
N GLY A 250 -26.19 -9.65 -7.78
CA GLY A 250 -25.91 -10.34 -9.03
C GLY A 250 -24.53 -10.99 -9.12
N MET A 251 -23.61 -10.74 -8.20
CA MET A 251 -22.35 -11.50 -8.13
C MET A 251 -22.63 -12.97 -7.83
N VAL A 252 -21.90 -13.87 -8.49
CA VAL A 252 -21.92 -15.29 -8.18
C VAL A 252 -20.74 -15.61 -7.29
N LEU A 253 -21.03 -15.97 -6.04
CA LEU A 253 -20.01 -16.36 -5.07
C LEU A 253 -19.93 -17.88 -4.95
N LYS A 254 -18.71 -18.38 -4.82
CA LYS A 254 -18.47 -19.76 -4.38
C LYS A 254 -18.42 -19.77 -2.87
N ILE A 255 -19.32 -20.54 -2.25
CA ILE A 255 -19.44 -20.64 -0.80
C ILE A 255 -19.03 -22.04 -0.38
N PRO A 256 -18.00 -22.20 0.49
CA PRO A 256 -17.60 -23.50 0.97
C PRO A 256 -18.68 -24.10 1.89
N LEU A 257 -19.01 -25.35 1.69
CA LEU A 257 -19.86 -26.09 2.61
C LEU A 257 -19.00 -26.69 3.73
N GLN A 258 -19.14 -26.18 4.94
CA GLN A 258 -18.46 -26.76 6.10
C GLN A 258 -19.18 -28.05 6.53
N LYS A 259 -18.42 -29.13 6.67
CA LYS A 259 -18.91 -30.32 7.38
C LYS A 259 -19.03 -29.96 8.87
N ASN A 260 -20.28 -29.99 9.39
CA ASN A 260 -20.69 -29.81 10.78
C ASN A 260 -19.56 -29.66 11.81
N ALA A 261 -19.16 -28.44 12.11
CA ALA A 261 -18.29 -28.15 13.22
C ALA A 261 -19.05 -28.41 14.54
N LYS A 262 -18.64 -29.40 15.31
CA LYS A 262 -19.10 -29.56 16.68
C LYS A 262 -18.67 -28.33 17.47
N ILE A 263 -19.65 -27.64 18.08
CA ILE A 263 -19.40 -26.55 19.03
C ILE A 263 -18.60 -27.15 20.20
N VAL A 264 -17.31 -26.81 20.25
CA VAL A 264 -16.47 -27.17 21.39
C VAL A 264 -16.58 -26.03 22.40
N LYS A 265 -17.28 -26.24 23.49
CA LYS A 265 -17.23 -25.33 24.65
C LYS A 265 -15.86 -25.45 25.28
N TYR A 266 -15.07 -24.37 25.21
CA TYR A 266 -13.82 -24.27 25.95
C TYR A 266 -14.13 -24.13 27.44
N GLY A 267 -14.10 -25.26 28.16
CA GLY A 267 -14.09 -25.29 29.62
C GLY A 267 -12.70 -24.95 30.14
N THR A 268 -12.70 -24.15 31.18
CA THR A 268 -11.54 -23.82 32.00
C THR A 268 -10.68 -25.05 32.28
N SER A 269 -9.39 -24.95 31.90
CA SER A 269 -8.26 -25.75 32.36
C SER A 269 -7.57 -26.65 31.34
N GLY A 270 -6.35 -26.26 31.03
CA GLY A 270 -5.30 -27.13 30.51
C GLY A 270 -4.94 -26.91 29.03
N LYS A 271 -3.66 -26.61 28.79
CA LYS A 271 -3.05 -26.63 27.43
C LYS A 271 -3.52 -27.88 26.69
N LEU A 272 -4.23 -27.68 25.58
CA LEU A 272 -4.50 -28.76 24.64
C LEU A 272 -3.15 -29.28 24.13
N LYS A 273 -2.82 -30.54 24.44
CA LYS A 273 -1.62 -31.18 23.89
C LYS A 273 -1.78 -31.28 22.38
N ARG A 274 -0.92 -30.57 21.66
CA ARG A 274 -0.81 -30.73 20.22
C ARG A 274 -0.29 -32.08 19.82
N ALA A 275 -0.90 -32.66 18.80
CA ALA A 275 -0.22 -33.63 17.96
C ALA A 275 0.96 -32.93 17.28
N ASN A 276 2.03 -33.65 16.97
CA ASN A 276 3.30 -33.19 16.40
C ASN A 276 3.15 -32.56 15.00
N ASP A 277 2.43 -31.45 14.89
CA ASP A 277 2.29 -30.76 13.62
C ASP A 277 3.38 -29.69 13.52
N ASN A 278 4.21 -29.79 12.49
CA ASN A 278 5.24 -28.81 12.13
C ASN A 278 4.63 -27.57 11.48
N GLU A 279 3.50 -27.10 11.98
CA GLU A 279 2.70 -26.00 11.43
C GLU A 279 2.43 -24.96 12.50
N ILE A 280 2.53 -23.69 12.11
CA ILE A 280 2.15 -22.53 12.91
C ILE A 280 0.70 -22.19 12.56
N ASN A 281 -0.19 -22.10 13.55
CA ASN A 281 -1.59 -21.76 13.32
C ASN A 281 -1.91 -20.44 14.01
N ILE A 282 -2.22 -19.41 13.25
CA ILE A 282 -2.59 -18.10 13.77
C ILE A 282 -4.04 -17.75 13.40
N ALA A 283 -4.71 -17.00 14.28
CA ALA A 283 -5.94 -16.34 13.97
C ALA A 283 -5.67 -14.82 13.82
N ILE A 284 -6.15 -14.20 12.75
CA ILE A 284 -6.12 -12.76 12.57
C ILE A 284 -7.56 -12.25 12.82
N MET A 285 -7.74 -11.50 13.91
CA MET A 285 -9.05 -10.99 14.34
C MET A 285 -9.11 -9.49 14.14
N LEU A 286 -9.91 -9.01 13.17
CA LEU A 286 -9.96 -7.62 12.78
C LEU A 286 -11.38 -7.11 12.59
N PRO A 287 -11.65 -5.81 12.88
CA PRO A 287 -12.96 -5.21 12.71
C PRO A 287 -13.19 -4.77 11.25
N PHE A 288 -13.38 -5.72 10.35
CA PHE A 288 -13.57 -5.41 8.93
C PHE A 288 -14.89 -4.67 8.68
N ASP A 289 -15.95 -5.02 9.44
CA ASP A 289 -17.31 -4.50 9.26
C ASP A 289 -17.77 -4.62 7.80
N VAL A 290 -17.56 -5.80 7.23
CA VAL A 290 -17.82 -6.08 5.80
C VAL A 290 -19.26 -5.75 5.42
N VAL A 291 -20.19 -5.85 6.39
CA VAL A 291 -21.63 -5.62 6.23
C VAL A 291 -21.97 -4.15 6.02
N LYS A 292 -21.30 -3.24 6.75
CA LYS A 292 -21.68 -1.82 6.83
C LYS A 292 -20.73 -0.88 6.12
N ASN A 293 -19.55 -1.38 5.71
CA ASN A 293 -18.50 -0.54 5.16
C ASN A 293 -18.44 -0.63 3.62
N PRO A 294 -19.03 0.32 2.88
CA PRO A 294 -18.97 0.35 1.42
C PRO A 294 -17.55 0.64 0.86
N GLN A 295 -16.61 1.06 1.72
CA GLN A 295 -15.22 1.35 1.36
C GLN A 295 -14.25 0.44 2.12
N LEU A 296 -14.56 -0.85 2.18
CA LEU A 296 -13.77 -1.85 2.92
C LEU A 296 -12.26 -1.75 2.63
N LYS A 297 -11.86 -1.54 1.38
CA LYS A 297 -10.45 -1.42 0.97
C LYS A 297 -9.69 -0.34 1.75
N ASN A 298 -10.35 0.75 2.11
CA ASN A 298 -9.73 1.87 2.81
C ASN A 298 -9.86 1.78 4.34
N SER A 299 -10.48 0.70 4.87
CA SER A 299 -10.58 0.51 6.31
C SER A 299 -9.22 0.13 6.92
N GLN A 300 -8.99 0.58 8.16
CA GLN A 300 -7.78 0.25 8.92
C GLN A 300 -7.58 -1.27 9.04
N ALA A 301 -8.67 -2.01 9.22
CA ALA A 301 -8.64 -3.47 9.32
C ALA A 301 -8.17 -4.13 8.01
N MET A 302 -8.67 -3.68 6.86
CA MET A 302 -8.28 -4.22 5.57
C MET A 302 -6.83 -3.86 5.23
N GLN A 303 -6.42 -2.61 5.48
CA GLN A 303 -5.03 -2.19 5.30
C GLN A 303 -4.09 -3.03 6.16
N PHE A 304 -4.42 -3.23 7.45
CA PHE A 304 -3.64 -4.10 8.32
C PHE A 304 -3.55 -5.53 7.75
N PHE A 305 -4.66 -6.08 7.28
CA PHE A 305 -4.71 -7.43 6.71
C PHE A 305 -3.86 -7.54 5.42
N ILE A 306 -3.89 -6.53 4.55
CA ILE A 306 -3.03 -6.47 3.34
C ILE A 306 -1.55 -6.58 3.72
N GLY A 307 -1.11 -5.80 4.70
CA GLY A 307 0.25 -5.89 5.22
C GLY A 307 0.58 -7.25 5.81
N SER A 308 -0.34 -7.82 6.61
CA SER A 308 -0.19 -9.17 7.17
C SER A 308 -0.07 -10.23 6.09
N LYS A 309 -0.85 -10.14 5.02
CA LYS A 309 -0.79 -11.06 3.88
C LYS A 309 0.58 -11.04 3.20
N LEU A 310 1.16 -9.86 2.99
CA LEU A 310 2.51 -9.75 2.43
C LEU A 310 3.55 -10.41 3.36
N ALA A 311 3.47 -10.14 4.67
CA ALA A 311 4.36 -10.75 5.66
C ALA A 311 4.31 -12.29 5.61
N LEU A 312 3.11 -12.84 5.60
CA LEU A 312 2.89 -14.29 5.51
C LEU A 312 3.43 -14.88 4.20
N THR A 313 3.22 -14.19 3.08
CA THR A 313 3.75 -14.60 1.78
C THR A 313 5.28 -14.66 1.79
N ARG A 314 5.93 -13.68 2.40
CA ARG A 314 7.39 -13.67 2.52
C ARG A 314 7.90 -14.74 3.47
N LEU A 315 7.23 -14.97 4.59
CA LEU A 315 7.57 -16.03 5.55
C LEU A 315 7.42 -17.44 4.93
N ALA A 316 6.40 -17.65 4.12
CA ALA A 316 6.24 -18.90 3.38
C ALA A 316 7.41 -19.17 2.44
N LYS A 317 7.97 -18.14 1.79
CA LYS A 317 9.18 -18.26 0.95
C LYS A 317 10.41 -18.70 1.77
N THR A 318 10.43 -18.45 3.08
CA THR A 318 11.52 -18.94 3.98
C THR A 318 11.32 -20.37 4.46
N GLY A 319 10.25 -21.05 4.04
CA GLY A 319 9.93 -22.42 4.41
C GLY A 319 9.09 -22.57 5.70
N LYS A 320 8.54 -21.48 6.24
CA LYS A 320 7.60 -21.56 7.36
C LYS A 320 6.21 -21.99 6.88
N ASN A 321 5.65 -23.03 7.50
CA ASN A 321 4.28 -23.47 7.26
C ASN A 321 3.35 -22.74 8.24
N VAL A 322 2.52 -21.83 7.73
CA VAL A 322 1.60 -21.04 8.56
C VAL A 322 0.16 -21.22 8.06
N ASN A 323 -0.69 -21.73 8.93
CA ASN A 323 -2.13 -21.74 8.71
C ASN A 323 -2.74 -20.48 9.32
N VAL A 324 -3.56 -19.78 8.57
CA VAL A 324 -4.15 -18.51 8.99
C VAL A 324 -5.67 -18.60 8.95
N LYS A 325 -6.29 -18.30 10.07
CA LYS A 325 -7.74 -18.12 10.19
C LYS A 325 -8.04 -16.62 10.33
N VAL A 326 -8.85 -16.07 9.44
CA VAL A 326 -9.26 -14.66 9.50
C VAL A 326 -10.67 -14.55 10.05
N ILE A 327 -10.86 -13.68 11.04
CA ILE A 327 -12.15 -13.51 11.74
C ILE A 327 -12.51 -12.03 11.78
N ASP A 328 -13.71 -11.69 11.31
CA ASP A 328 -14.28 -10.34 11.43
C ASP A 328 -14.91 -10.14 12.81
N THR A 329 -14.34 -9.24 13.62
CA THR A 329 -14.82 -8.94 14.97
C THR A 329 -16.04 -8.01 15.01
N LYS A 330 -16.51 -7.49 13.87
CA LYS A 330 -17.70 -6.63 13.77
C LYS A 330 -18.92 -7.34 13.18
N ASN A 331 -18.81 -8.64 12.92
CA ASN A 331 -19.90 -9.45 12.37
C ASN A 331 -20.92 -9.93 13.43
N GLY A 332 -21.16 -9.16 14.47
CA GLY A 332 -22.09 -9.51 15.53
C GLY A 332 -21.54 -9.23 16.93
N ASN A 333 -22.02 -9.94 17.91
CA ASN A 333 -21.49 -9.89 19.27
C ASN A 333 -20.15 -10.63 19.30
N LEU A 334 -19.09 -10.00 19.82
CA LEU A 334 -17.76 -10.59 19.83
C LEU A 334 -17.68 -11.89 20.64
N GLN A 335 -18.45 -12.02 21.74
CA GLN A 335 -18.52 -13.24 22.54
C GLN A 335 -19.11 -14.40 21.74
N ASP A 336 -20.16 -14.13 20.96
CA ASP A 336 -20.78 -15.16 20.10
C ASP A 336 -19.82 -15.59 18.98
N ILE A 337 -19.07 -14.63 18.40
CA ILE A 337 -18.04 -14.91 17.41
C ILE A 337 -16.94 -15.78 18.01
N LEU A 338 -16.44 -15.45 19.19
CA LEU A 338 -15.44 -16.22 19.90
C LEU A 338 -15.95 -17.64 20.25
N ALA A 339 -17.18 -17.76 20.74
CA ALA A 339 -17.78 -19.03 21.12
C ALA A 339 -18.08 -19.96 19.93
N SER A 340 -18.38 -19.39 18.76
CA SER A 340 -18.73 -20.15 17.55
C SER A 340 -17.52 -20.63 16.74
N ASN A 341 -16.32 -20.11 17.03
CA ASN A 341 -15.10 -20.48 16.31
C ASN A 341 -14.29 -21.56 17.04
N ASP A 342 -13.71 -22.47 16.26
CA ASP A 342 -12.77 -23.45 16.79
C ASP A 342 -11.34 -22.88 16.82
N PHE A 343 -10.76 -22.77 18.02
CA PHE A 343 -9.39 -22.33 18.27
C PHE A 343 -8.49 -23.46 18.81
N SER A 344 -8.92 -24.72 18.74
CA SER A 344 -8.21 -25.86 19.33
C SER A 344 -6.79 -26.04 18.81
N LYS A 345 -6.51 -25.58 17.60
CA LYS A 345 -5.18 -25.64 16.99
C LYS A 345 -4.45 -24.29 16.98
N THR A 346 -5.07 -23.21 17.46
CA THR A 346 -4.53 -21.86 17.37
C THR A 346 -3.37 -21.67 18.33
N ASP A 347 -2.27 -21.13 17.84
CA ASP A 347 -1.07 -20.78 18.60
C ASP A 347 -1.12 -19.35 19.13
N ALA A 348 -1.54 -18.45 18.25
CA ALA A 348 -1.62 -17.04 18.56
C ALA A 348 -2.79 -16.37 17.83
N VAL A 349 -3.25 -15.29 18.42
CA VAL A 349 -4.28 -14.39 17.86
C VAL A 349 -3.67 -13.03 17.63
N ILE A 350 -3.64 -12.55 16.40
CA ILE A 350 -3.19 -11.20 16.03
C ILE A 350 -4.40 -10.30 15.88
N GLY A 351 -4.46 -9.24 16.68
CA GLY A 351 -5.63 -8.38 16.81
C GLY A 351 -6.50 -8.76 18.02
N PRO A 352 -7.60 -8.05 18.25
CA PRO A 352 -8.13 -6.90 17.50
C PRO A 352 -7.28 -5.62 17.61
N LEU A 353 -7.79 -4.50 17.03
CA LEU A 353 -7.02 -3.25 16.96
C LEU A 353 -7.30 -2.30 18.14
N ASN A 354 -8.50 -2.32 18.71
CA ASN A 354 -8.91 -1.41 19.78
C ASN A 354 -8.83 -2.08 21.17
N THR A 355 -8.71 -1.27 22.22
CA THR A 355 -8.54 -1.72 23.62
C THR A 355 -9.70 -2.58 24.11
N SER A 356 -10.96 -2.21 23.80
CA SER A 356 -12.14 -2.95 24.24
C SER A 356 -12.17 -4.37 23.72
N ASP A 357 -11.98 -4.52 22.40
CA ASP A 357 -12.03 -5.83 21.76
C ASP A 357 -10.82 -6.69 22.16
N VAL A 358 -9.61 -6.08 22.32
CA VAL A 358 -8.41 -6.77 22.86
C VAL A 358 -8.68 -7.29 24.28
N THR A 359 -9.33 -6.48 25.13
CA THR A 359 -9.71 -6.87 26.49
C THR A 359 -10.62 -8.10 26.48
N GLU A 360 -11.64 -8.09 25.62
CA GLU A 360 -12.60 -9.17 25.50
C GLU A 360 -11.97 -10.47 24.99
N VAL A 361 -11.13 -10.37 23.96
CA VAL A 361 -10.38 -11.51 23.38
C VAL A 361 -9.38 -12.06 24.39
N SER A 362 -8.65 -11.19 25.12
CA SER A 362 -7.70 -11.61 26.15
C SER A 362 -8.38 -12.31 27.33
N ASN A 363 -9.57 -11.88 27.73
CA ASN A 363 -10.37 -12.57 28.75
C ASN A 363 -10.78 -13.96 28.27
N PHE A 364 -11.25 -14.07 27.02
CA PHE A 364 -11.69 -15.34 26.44
C PHE A 364 -10.55 -16.37 26.39
N PHE A 365 -9.35 -15.96 26.01
CA PHE A 365 -8.18 -16.84 25.92
C PHE A 365 -7.38 -16.92 27.22
N SER A 366 -7.84 -16.30 28.31
CA SER A 366 -7.15 -16.38 29.61
C SER A 366 -6.91 -17.83 30.03
N ASN A 367 -5.65 -18.15 30.35
CA ASN A 367 -5.20 -19.50 30.72
C ASN A 367 -5.35 -20.61 29.64
N SER A 368 -5.65 -20.26 28.39
CA SER A 368 -5.68 -21.23 27.29
C SER A 368 -4.28 -21.58 26.77
N GLY A 369 -3.28 -20.74 27.05
CA GLY A 369 -1.93 -20.81 26.49
C GLY A 369 -1.83 -20.29 25.06
N ILE A 370 -2.92 -19.70 24.52
CA ILE A 370 -2.93 -18.99 23.24
C ILE A 370 -2.48 -17.56 23.51
N MET A 371 -1.43 -17.12 22.82
CA MET A 371 -0.91 -15.77 22.94
C MET A 371 -1.78 -14.79 22.14
N VAL A 372 -2.29 -13.76 22.79
CA VAL A 372 -3.00 -12.65 22.12
C VAL A 372 -1.98 -11.56 21.80
N ILE A 373 -2.03 -11.02 20.61
CA ILE A 373 -1.17 -9.93 20.17
C ILE A 373 -2.03 -8.69 19.89
N SER A 374 -1.82 -7.64 20.68
CA SER A 374 -2.39 -6.31 20.44
C SER A 374 -1.47 -5.52 19.49
N PRO A 375 -1.85 -5.33 18.23
CA PRO A 375 -0.96 -4.65 17.29
C PRO A 375 -0.98 -3.13 17.44
N TYR A 376 -2.07 -2.55 17.90
CA TYR A 376 -2.26 -1.10 17.96
C TYR A 376 -2.60 -0.58 19.35
N ALA A 377 -3.61 -1.18 20.03
CA ALA A 377 -3.99 -0.77 21.37
C ALA A 377 -2.85 -1.00 22.37
N ASN A 378 -2.50 0.03 23.15
CA ASN A 378 -1.39 -0.01 24.10
C ASN A 378 -1.74 0.62 25.47
N ASP A 379 -3.03 0.72 25.80
CA ASP A 379 -3.55 1.24 27.06
C ASP A 379 -3.03 0.45 28.27
N ASP A 380 -2.91 1.12 29.44
CA ASP A 380 -2.41 0.48 30.66
C ASP A 380 -3.36 -0.53 31.27
N SER A 381 -4.65 -0.44 31.00
CA SER A 381 -5.63 -1.46 31.40
C SER A 381 -5.28 -2.86 30.87
N LEU A 382 -4.55 -2.93 29.77
CA LEU A 382 -4.10 -4.17 29.16
C LEU A 382 -2.94 -4.84 29.93
N ASN A 383 -2.30 -4.15 30.88
CA ASN A 383 -1.18 -4.70 31.66
C ASN A 383 -1.57 -5.85 32.60
N SER A 384 -2.85 -5.99 32.92
CA SER A 384 -3.36 -7.00 33.85
C SER A 384 -3.57 -8.37 33.24
N PHE A 385 -3.52 -8.49 31.90
CA PHE A 385 -3.80 -9.75 31.22
C PHE A 385 -2.60 -10.69 31.22
N ASN A 386 -2.91 -11.98 31.16
CA ASN A 386 -1.93 -13.02 30.91
C ASN A 386 -1.89 -13.36 29.41
N ASP A 387 -0.73 -13.84 28.95
CA ASP A 387 -0.56 -14.32 27.58
C ASP A 387 -0.89 -13.25 26.51
N LEU A 388 -0.57 -11.96 26.80
CA LEU A 388 -0.76 -10.81 25.93
C LEU A 388 0.58 -10.19 25.53
N ILE A 389 0.73 -9.91 24.24
CA ILE A 389 1.84 -9.11 23.67
C ILE A 389 1.28 -7.81 23.14
N ILE A 390 1.80 -6.69 23.60
CA ILE A 390 1.43 -5.34 23.13
C ILE A 390 2.55 -4.83 22.24
N SER A 391 2.31 -4.80 20.93
CA SER A 391 3.35 -4.54 19.91
C SER A 391 3.59 -3.05 19.67
N ASN A 392 2.57 -2.20 19.85
CA ASN A 392 2.72 -0.76 19.72
C ASN A 392 3.38 -0.20 21.00
N PRO A 393 4.56 0.43 20.92
CA PRO A 393 5.20 1.01 22.09
C PRO A 393 4.36 2.19 22.62
N LYS A 394 4.51 2.49 23.90
CA LYS A 394 3.99 3.72 24.47
C LYS A 394 4.79 4.94 24.01
N ASP A 395 4.17 6.09 24.02
CA ASP A 395 4.83 7.35 23.71
C ASP A 395 5.95 7.66 24.71
N GLU A 396 5.82 7.22 25.97
CA GLU A 396 6.85 7.32 26.99
C GLU A 396 8.12 6.53 26.60
N VAL A 397 7.98 5.35 25.97
CA VAL A 397 9.12 4.59 25.47
C VAL A 397 9.85 5.35 24.34
N VAL A 398 9.09 6.09 23.53
CA VAL A 398 9.68 6.97 22.50
C VAL A 398 10.41 8.14 23.16
N ALA A 399 9.84 8.74 24.21
CA ALA A 399 10.46 9.84 24.96
C ALA A 399 11.73 9.38 25.68
N ASP A 400 11.73 8.21 26.30
CA ASP A 400 12.87 7.66 27.05
C ASP A 400 14.15 7.60 26.23
N GLN A 401 14.05 7.32 24.92
CA GLN A 401 15.21 7.34 24.01
C GLN A 401 15.86 8.74 23.94
N ILE A 402 15.07 9.79 23.95
CA ILE A 402 15.58 11.18 23.91
C ILE A 402 16.03 11.62 25.28
N ILE A 403 15.33 11.23 26.36
CA ILE A 403 15.76 11.50 27.74
C ILE A 403 17.16 10.89 28.00
N GLU A 404 17.36 9.64 27.58
CA GLU A 404 18.67 8.98 27.66
C GLU A 404 19.74 9.69 26.82
N GLU A 405 19.37 10.11 25.58
CA GLU A 405 20.30 10.80 24.69
C GLU A 405 20.71 12.18 25.24
N ILE A 406 19.77 12.93 25.80
CA ILE A 406 20.05 14.19 26.49
C ILE A 406 21.00 13.91 27.66
N GLY A 407 20.73 12.87 28.46
CA GLY A 407 21.52 12.54 29.65
C GLY A 407 23.00 12.27 29.35
N LYS A 408 23.33 11.75 28.17
CA LYS A 408 24.72 11.48 27.74
C LYS A 408 25.56 12.76 27.63
N ASN A 409 24.94 13.89 27.32
CA ASN A 409 25.63 15.13 26.97
C ASN A 409 25.13 16.35 27.76
N PHE A 410 24.34 16.15 28.82
CA PHE A 410 23.80 17.23 29.64
C PHE A 410 24.88 17.84 30.53
N ALA A 411 25.02 19.15 30.48
CA ALA A 411 26.01 19.92 31.24
C ALA A 411 25.36 21.03 32.13
N GLY A 412 24.05 20.93 32.36
CA GLY A 412 23.32 21.91 33.17
C GLY A 412 22.52 22.94 32.36
N GLU A 413 22.35 22.73 31.07
CA GLU A 413 21.62 23.64 30.20
C GLU A 413 20.13 23.78 30.59
N GLN A 414 19.55 24.94 30.32
CA GLN A 414 18.10 25.13 30.36
C GLN A 414 17.45 24.29 29.26
N ILE A 415 16.44 23.49 29.59
CA ILE A 415 15.71 22.64 28.64
C ILE A 415 14.33 23.26 28.35
N TYR A 416 14.01 23.41 27.08
CA TYR A 416 12.69 23.81 26.60
C TYR A 416 12.01 22.63 25.92
N LEU A 417 10.82 22.24 26.38
CA LEU A 417 9.95 21.27 25.73
C LEU A 417 8.85 22.03 24.99
N LEU A 418 8.92 22.07 23.68
CA LEU A 418 7.90 22.67 22.83
C LEU A 418 6.85 21.63 22.49
N THR A 419 5.59 21.90 22.83
CA THR A 419 4.48 20.96 22.61
C THR A 419 3.18 21.71 22.33
N ASP A 420 2.20 21.02 21.78
CA ASP A 420 0.81 21.48 21.71
C ASP A 420 -0.07 20.83 22.80
N ARG A 421 -1.38 20.99 22.66
CA ARG A 421 -2.33 20.47 23.65
C ARG A 421 -2.43 18.94 23.62
N ASP A 422 -2.28 18.34 22.45
CA ASP A 422 -2.51 16.91 22.24
C ASP A 422 -1.38 16.08 22.85
N ASP A 423 -0.17 16.62 22.88
CA ASP A 423 1.03 15.96 23.44
C ASP A 423 1.45 16.50 24.82
N GLN A 424 0.58 17.25 25.50
CA GLN A 424 0.88 17.85 26.81
C GLN A 424 1.22 16.80 27.89
N GLU A 425 0.57 15.64 27.89
CA GLU A 425 0.85 14.56 28.83
C GLU A 425 2.24 13.98 28.61
N LEU A 426 2.64 13.79 27.35
CA LEU A 426 3.97 13.32 26.98
C LEU A 426 5.05 14.35 27.39
N ALA A 427 4.79 15.63 27.20
CA ALA A 427 5.70 16.70 27.65
C ALA A 427 5.84 16.73 29.18
N ASN A 428 4.75 16.54 29.93
CA ASN A 428 4.78 16.46 31.40
C ASN A 428 5.58 15.24 31.87
N TYR A 429 5.39 14.08 31.22
CA TYR A 429 6.19 12.89 31.49
C TYR A 429 7.68 13.16 31.25
N THR A 430 8.01 13.68 30.07
CA THR A 430 9.39 14.00 29.66
C THR A 430 10.06 14.96 30.64
N LYS A 431 9.34 16.04 31.03
CA LYS A 431 9.82 16.98 32.03
C LYS A 431 10.14 16.29 33.36
N LYS A 432 9.18 15.52 33.88
CA LYS A 432 9.33 14.82 35.17
C LYS A 432 10.56 13.89 35.17
N GLU A 433 10.77 13.13 34.12
CA GLU A 433 11.91 12.21 34.07
C GLU A 433 13.24 12.94 33.87
N LEU A 434 13.30 14.04 33.09
CA LEU A 434 14.51 14.88 32.97
C LEU A 434 14.87 15.56 34.30
N GLU A 435 13.89 16.14 34.99
CA GLU A 435 14.10 16.78 36.33
C GLU A 435 14.56 15.77 37.37
N LYS A 436 13.96 14.57 37.37
CA LYS A 436 14.30 13.48 38.31
C LYS A 436 15.71 12.91 38.06
N ASN A 437 16.02 12.60 36.80
CA ASN A 437 17.24 11.87 36.47
C ASN A 437 18.47 12.79 36.33
N LEU A 438 18.27 14.03 35.85
CA LEU A 438 19.37 14.96 35.55
C LEU A 438 19.39 16.18 36.47
N LYS A 439 18.38 16.37 37.30
CA LYS A 439 18.13 17.63 38.06
C LYS A 439 18.08 18.85 37.14
N ALA A 440 17.61 18.67 35.92
CA ALA A 440 17.56 19.69 34.90
C ALA A 440 16.48 20.76 35.24
N ASN A 441 16.71 21.99 34.79
CA ASN A 441 15.66 23.00 34.75
C ASN A 441 14.88 22.85 33.44
N VAL A 442 13.59 22.49 33.51
CA VAL A 442 12.79 22.16 32.33
C VAL A 442 11.55 23.05 32.24
N LEU A 443 11.40 23.75 31.14
CA LEU A 443 10.24 24.58 30.82
C LEU A 443 9.42 23.98 29.69
N ILE A 444 8.13 23.74 29.91
CA ILE A 444 7.19 23.38 28.85
C ILE A 444 6.66 24.68 28.25
N VAL A 445 6.71 24.77 26.91
CA VAL A 445 6.25 25.94 26.15
C VAL A 445 5.32 25.48 25.00
N ASP A 446 4.29 26.30 24.75
CA ASP A 446 3.27 26.05 23.73
C ASP A 446 3.49 26.85 22.42
N ASN A 447 4.55 27.69 22.44
CA ASN A 447 4.89 28.57 21.33
C ASN A 447 6.39 28.75 21.22
N VAL A 448 6.91 28.74 20.00
CA VAL A 448 8.34 28.91 19.70
C VAL A 448 8.92 30.25 20.17
N SER A 449 8.10 31.31 20.30
CA SER A 449 8.56 32.61 20.79
C SER A 449 9.00 32.61 22.26
N LYS A 450 8.52 31.62 23.05
CA LYS A 450 8.89 31.43 24.45
C LYS A 450 10.24 30.72 24.62
N ILE A 451 10.83 30.18 23.55
CA ILE A 451 12.18 29.63 23.60
C ILE A 451 13.16 30.79 23.43
N VAL A 452 13.98 31.00 24.43
CA VAL A 452 14.95 32.11 24.48
C VAL A 452 16.35 31.54 24.66
N GLN A 453 17.29 31.97 23.85
CA GLN A 453 18.72 31.73 24.07
C GLN A 453 19.34 33.00 24.67
N PRO A 454 19.66 33.02 25.96
CA PRO A 454 20.28 34.17 26.57
C PRO A 454 21.69 34.43 26.01
N HIS A 455 22.09 35.66 25.92
CA HIS A 455 23.44 36.04 25.56
C HIS A 455 23.88 37.31 26.31
N ASP A 456 25.16 37.38 26.56
CA ASP A 456 25.84 38.55 27.04
C ASP A 456 26.69 39.16 25.95
N SER A 457 26.76 40.48 25.89
CA SER A 457 27.66 41.18 24.92
C SER A 457 28.83 41.79 25.67
N VAL A 458 30.04 41.33 25.36
CA VAL A 458 31.29 41.81 25.93
C VAL A 458 32.19 42.25 24.80
N ASN A 459 32.63 43.52 24.82
CA ASN A 459 33.51 44.10 23.78
C ASN A 459 32.98 43.96 22.32
N GLY A 460 31.64 43.92 22.16
CA GLY A 460 31.00 43.78 20.85
C GLY A 460 30.88 42.34 20.33
N GLU A 461 31.29 41.35 21.12
CA GLU A 461 31.08 39.93 20.85
C GLU A 461 29.94 39.41 21.71
N ASN A 462 29.09 38.55 21.14
CA ASN A 462 27.98 37.91 21.83
C ASN A 462 28.42 36.53 22.32
N TYR A 463 28.20 36.26 23.60
CA TYR A 463 28.42 34.98 24.28
C TYR A 463 27.09 34.34 24.59
N PHE A 464 26.69 33.35 23.81
CA PHE A 464 25.40 32.68 23.95
C PHE A 464 25.44 31.63 25.06
N THR A 465 24.40 31.64 25.93
CA THR A 465 24.22 30.60 26.93
C THR A 465 23.73 29.31 26.24
N PRO A 466 24.37 28.16 26.51
CA PRO A 466 23.90 26.89 25.95
C PRO A 466 22.49 26.52 26.41
N ILE A 467 21.66 26.07 25.49
CA ILE A 467 20.29 25.58 25.76
C ILE A 467 20.03 24.26 25.08
N ILE A 468 19.04 23.52 25.60
CA ILE A 468 18.48 22.33 24.97
C ILE A 468 17.03 22.61 24.58
N THR A 469 16.66 22.25 23.36
CA THR A 469 15.28 22.35 22.89
C THR A 469 14.78 21.00 22.41
N VAL A 470 13.56 20.65 22.76
CA VAL A 470 12.93 19.39 22.36
C VAL A 470 11.56 19.69 21.79
N LEU A 471 11.32 19.30 20.55
CA LEU A 471 9.95 19.28 20.01
C LEU A 471 9.28 17.98 20.49
N VAL A 472 8.17 18.10 21.19
CA VAL A 472 7.39 16.97 21.71
C VAL A 472 6.07 16.90 20.96
N GLY A 473 5.87 15.84 20.20
CA GLY A 473 4.65 15.60 19.45
C GLY A 473 4.85 15.41 17.94
N ASP A 474 3.74 15.22 17.23
CA ASP A 474 3.70 14.95 15.81
C ASP A 474 2.99 16.05 14.97
N ASN A 475 2.83 17.24 15.54
CA ASN A 475 2.23 18.38 14.87
C ASN A 475 3.18 18.99 13.82
N ASP A 476 2.85 18.77 12.54
CA ASP A 476 3.65 19.26 11.40
C ASP A 476 3.80 20.78 11.34
N ASN A 477 2.78 21.55 11.75
CA ASN A 477 2.86 22.99 11.73
C ASN A 477 3.82 23.50 12.82
N LEU A 478 3.74 22.91 14.02
CA LEU A 478 4.66 23.22 15.12
C LEU A 478 6.10 22.83 14.76
N GLY A 479 6.28 21.69 14.06
CA GLY A 479 7.57 21.26 13.57
C GLY A 479 8.23 22.24 12.58
N LYS A 480 7.44 22.82 11.69
CA LYS A 480 7.91 23.88 10.75
C LYS A 480 8.31 25.15 11.52
N GLN A 481 7.49 25.59 12.46
CA GLN A 481 7.80 26.75 13.31
C GLN A 481 9.06 26.51 14.15
N TYR A 482 9.23 25.30 14.67
CA TYR A 482 10.41 24.91 15.42
C TYR A 482 11.68 25.00 14.59
N LEU A 483 11.68 24.49 13.36
CA LEU A 483 12.82 24.62 12.45
C LEU A 483 13.17 26.09 12.18
N GLU A 484 12.19 26.94 11.89
CA GLU A 484 12.43 28.36 11.65
C GLU A 484 13.00 29.06 12.90
N LYS A 485 12.52 28.66 14.07
CA LYS A 485 13.06 29.19 15.33
C LYS A 485 14.50 28.73 15.58
N LEU A 486 14.83 27.46 15.32
CA LEU A 486 16.20 26.96 15.45
C LEU A 486 17.19 27.78 14.63
N LYS A 487 16.83 28.18 13.42
CA LYS A 487 17.67 29.00 12.52
C LYS A 487 18.03 30.38 13.10
N THR A 488 17.29 30.85 14.11
CA THR A 488 17.56 32.15 14.78
C THR A 488 18.57 32.05 15.93
N PHE A 489 18.96 30.84 16.32
CA PHE A 489 19.86 30.59 17.44
C PHE A 489 21.32 30.41 17.00
N ASP A 490 22.22 30.64 17.95
CA ASP A 490 23.61 30.24 17.77
C ASP A 490 23.73 28.71 17.78
N LYS A 491 24.13 28.16 16.63
CA LYS A 491 24.13 26.71 16.41
C LYS A 491 25.16 25.94 17.25
N ASP A 492 26.16 26.60 17.77
CA ASP A 492 27.22 25.96 18.56
C ASP A 492 26.83 25.84 20.05
N ASN A 493 25.89 26.67 20.50
CA ASN A 493 25.38 26.70 21.85
C ASN A 493 23.94 26.20 21.99
N ILE A 494 23.48 25.33 21.07
CA ILE A 494 22.18 24.70 21.15
C ILE A 494 22.26 23.20 20.84
N LYS A 495 21.52 22.39 21.60
CA LYS A 495 21.25 20.99 21.30
C LYS A 495 19.76 20.84 21.01
N ALA A 496 19.43 20.27 19.85
CA ALA A 496 18.05 20.17 19.39
C ALA A 496 17.60 18.72 19.25
N TYR A 497 16.42 18.42 19.79
CA TYR A 497 15.86 17.08 19.82
C TYR A 497 14.40 17.07 19.37
N GLY A 498 13.89 15.86 19.02
CA GLY A 498 12.48 15.60 18.73
C GLY A 498 11.98 14.30 19.35
N ILE A 499 10.78 14.31 19.90
CA ILE A 499 10.05 13.13 20.35
C ILE A 499 8.82 12.99 19.46
N LYS A 500 8.63 11.86 18.84
CA LYS A 500 7.77 11.57 17.71
C LYS A 500 8.31 12.13 16.38
N SER A 501 7.66 11.81 15.27
CA SER A 501 8.09 12.21 13.94
C SER A 501 7.10 13.20 13.34
N VAL A 502 7.62 14.31 12.84
CA VAL A 502 6.88 15.27 12.03
C VAL A 502 7.45 15.30 10.61
N SER A 503 6.63 15.69 9.65
CA SER A 503 7.01 15.65 8.23
C SER A 503 8.27 16.44 7.92
N VAL A 504 8.51 17.56 8.59
CA VAL A 504 9.62 18.49 8.32
C VAL A 504 11.02 17.87 8.51
N TYR A 505 11.15 16.84 9.35
CA TYR A 505 12.41 16.11 9.53
C TYR A 505 12.34 14.62 9.14
N ASP A 506 11.35 14.24 8.34
CA ASP A 506 11.36 12.91 7.73
C ASP A 506 12.56 12.79 6.77
N VAL A 507 13.57 12.04 7.24
CA VAL A 507 14.87 11.89 6.55
C VAL A 507 14.81 11.15 5.22
N TYR A 508 13.70 10.48 4.96
CA TYR A 508 13.52 9.70 3.74
C TYR A 508 12.60 10.36 2.73
N SER A 509 12.00 11.51 3.07
CA SER A 509 11.26 12.33 2.11
C SER A 509 12.22 13.23 1.31
N PRO A 510 12.29 13.07 -0.03
CA PRO A 510 13.14 13.92 -0.87
C PRO A 510 12.81 15.43 -0.76
N GLU A 511 11.53 15.75 -0.47
CA GLU A 511 11.04 17.13 -0.34
C GLU A 511 11.68 17.85 0.85
N ASN A 512 12.12 17.09 1.86
CA ASN A 512 12.71 17.61 3.08
C ASN A 512 14.23 17.77 3.05
N ALA A 513 14.90 17.51 1.94
CA ALA A 513 16.36 17.53 1.88
C ALA A 513 16.97 18.82 2.45
N LYS A 514 16.39 19.98 2.13
CA LYS A 514 16.85 21.29 2.66
C LYS A 514 16.59 21.44 4.15
N ASN A 515 15.45 20.95 4.65
CA ASN A 515 15.10 20.99 6.06
C ASN A 515 16.05 20.09 6.86
N ILE A 516 16.29 18.88 6.36
CA ILE A 516 17.24 17.93 6.96
C ILE A 516 18.64 18.53 7.05
N ASP A 517 19.07 19.24 6.01
CA ASP A 517 20.35 19.95 6.02
C ASP A 517 20.41 21.06 7.08
N SER A 518 19.29 21.77 7.30
CA SER A 518 19.19 22.75 8.37
C SER A 518 19.21 22.09 9.75
N PHE A 519 18.52 20.97 9.94
CA PHE A 519 18.58 20.21 11.20
C PHE A 519 19.97 19.66 11.51
N ARG A 520 20.74 19.28 10.49
CA ARG A 520 22.15 18.85 10.67
C ARG A 520 23.04 19.94 11.24
N ASP A 521 22.78 21.20 10.94
CA ASP A 521 23.56 22.31 11.52
C ASP A 521 23.52 22.31 13.05
N PHE A 522 22.48 21.69 13.65
CA PHE A 522 22.28 21.56 15.10
C PHE A 522 22.62 20.17 15.65
N GLY A 523 23.04 19.22 14.82
CA GLY A 523 23.22 17.83 15.27
C GLY A 523 21.93 17.22 15.79
N PHE A 524 20.80 17.47 15.13
CA PHE A 524 19.45 17.09 15.58
C PHE A 524 19.29 15.59 15.76
N VAL A 525 18.67 15.22 16.89
CA VAL A 525 18.35 13.82 17.19
C VAL A 525 16.87 13.70 17.50
N TYR A 526 16.19 12.74 16.90
CA TYR A 526 14.80 12.47 17.22
C TYR A 526 14.51 10.97 17.39
N SER A 527 13.47 10.67 18.16
CA SER A 527 12.94 9.33 18.33
C SER A 527 11.54 9.20 17.72
N THR A 528 11.21 8.01 17.26
CA THR A 528 9.87 7.71 16.71
C THR A 528 9.55 6.23 16.86
N ALA A 529 8.27 5.92 17.05
CA ALA A 529 7.81 4.55 17.09
C ALA A 529 8.02 3.82 15.75
N ARG A 530 7.98 4.57 14.63
CA ARG A 530 7.98 3.98 13.28
C ARG A 530 8.72 4.87 12.30
N LEU A 531 9.58 4.24 11.48
CA LEU A 531 10.35 4.90 10.44
C LEU A 531 10.74 3.90 9.35
N ILE A 532 10.40 4.19 8.10
CA ILE A 532 10.82 3.40 6.94
C ILE A 532 12.22 3.86 6.53
N ASN A 533 13.22 2.99 6.70
CA ASN A 533 14.57 3.27 6.22
C ASN A 533 14.72 2.85 4.75
N THR A 534 14.42 3.74 3.83
CA THR A 534 14.51 3.46 2.38
C THR A 534 15.94 3.23 1.87
N ARG A 535 16.98 3.35 2.72
CA ARG A 535 18.37 3.01 2.37
C ARG A 535 18.71 1.55 2.72
N ASP A 536 17.89 0.90 3.52
CA ASP A 536 18.04 -0.50 3.87
C ASP A 536 17.57 -1.39 2.72
N GLN A 537 18.41 -2.36 2.32
CA GLN A 537 18.13 -3.23 1.17
C GLN A 537 16.90 -4.12 1.41
N GLU A 538 16.73 -4.63 2.63
CA GLU A 538 15.58 -5.48 2.94
C GLU A 538 14.28 -4.68 2.95
N VAL A 539 14.32 -3.46 3.47
CA VAL A 539 13.19 -2.52 3.39
C VAL A 539 12.83 -2.23 1.92
N GLN A 540 13.83 -1.96 1.07
CA GLN A 540 13.60 -1.76 -0.36
C GLN A 540 12.95 -2.99 -1.03
N ASN A 541 13.39 -4.19 -0.67
CA ASN A 541 12.82 -5.44 -1.18
C ASN A 541 11.34 -5.59 -0.77
N VAL A 542 11.00 -5.27 0.49
CA VAL A 542 9.61 -5.30 0.97
C VAL A 542 8.75 -4.27 0.25
N LEU A 543 9.24 -3.04 0.09
CA LEU A 543 8.54 -1.97 -0.62
C LEU A 543 8.32 -2.32 -2.10
N LYS A 544 9.32 -2.96 -2.72
CA LYS A 544 9.22 -3.45 -4.09
C LYS A 544 8.15 -4.53 -4.22
N ASP A 545 8.19 -5.57 -3.38
CA ASP A 545 7.19 -6.64 -3.36
C ASP A 545 5.78 -6.06 -3.15
N PHE A 546 5.63 -5.06 -2.27
CA PHE A 546 4.36 -4.40 -2.03
C PHE A 546 3.86 -3.65 -3.28
N ASN A 547 4.73 -2.84 -3.89
CA ASN A 547 4.40 -2.07 -5.09
C ASN A 547 4.08 -2.96 -6.29
N GLU A 548 4.77 -4.10 -6.45
CA GLU A 548 4.49 -5.08 -7.51
C GLU A 548 3.09 -5.70 -7.39
N ILE A 549 2.60 -5.90 -6.15
CA ILE A 549 1.30 -6.53 -5.90
C ILE A 549 0.16 -5.50 -5.90
N TYR A 550 0.38 -4.33 -5.28
CA TYR A 550 -0.69 -3.37 -4.99
C TYR A 550 -0.59 -2.06 -5.79
N CYS A 551 0.50 -1.83 -6.55
CA CYS A 551 0.80 -0.63 -7.35
C CYS A 551 0.81 0.68 -6.53
N GLU A 552 1.09 0.60 -5.23
CA GLU A 552 1.15 1.74 -4.31
C GLU A 552 2.17 1.49 -3.19
N PHE A 553 2.52 2.54 -2.44
CA PHE A 553 3.33 2.40 -1.23
C PHE A 553 2.44 2.00 -0.04
N PRO A 554 2.96 1.20 0.92
CA PRO A 554 2.17 0.75 2.04
C PRO A 554 1.78 1.91 2.97
N THR A 555 0.50 1.99 3.28
CA THR A 555 -0.05 2.92 4.28
C THR A 555 0.46 2.58 5.68
N ARG A 556 0.20 3.46 6.67
CA ARG A 556 0.58 3.25 8.06
C ARG A 556 0.05 1.92 8.63
N TYR A 557 -1.17 1.53 8.30
CA TYR A 557 -1.76 0.29 8.80
C TYR A 557 -1.27 -0.96 8.06
N GLU A 558 -0.94 -0.83 6.79
CA GLU A 558 -0.30 -1.90 6.02
C GLU A 558 1.12 -2.19 6.53
N GLN A 559 1.89 -1.14 6.82
CA GLN A 559 3.19 -1.28 7.48
C GLN A 559 3.06 -2.00 8.82
N LEU A 560 2.08 -1.60 9.64
CA LEU A 560 1.85 -2.21 10.95
C LEU A 560 1.45 -3.69 10.82
N GLY A 561 0.54 -3.99 9.89
CA GLY A 561 0.12 -5.36 9.61
C GLY A 561 1.28 -6.24 9.17
N TYR A 562 2.13 -5.73 8.27
CA TYR A 562 3.36 -6.41 7.87
C TYR A 562 4.29 -6.64 9.06
N ASP A 563 4.64 -5.59 9.78
CA ASP A 563 5.65 -5.62 10.83
C ASP A 563 5.27 -6.57 11.97
N VAL A 564 4.03 -6.41 12.50
CA VAL A 564 3.58 -7.23 13.64
C VAL A 564 3.44 -8.70 13.23
N THR A 565 2.85 -8.96 12.06
CA THR A 565 2.66 -10.35 11.61
C THR A 565 4.00 -11.01 11.32
N TYR A 566 4.91 -10.31 10.65
CA TYR A 566 6.24 -10.83 10.35
C TYR A 566 7.04 -11.10 11.62
N ASP A 567 7.08 -10.14 12.55
CA ASP A 567 7.82 -10.27 13.81
C ASP A 567 7.31 -11.43 14.65
N ILE A 568 6.00 -11.50 14.89
CA ILE A 568 5.40 -12.54 15.74
C ILE A 568 5.60 -13.92 15.13
N VAL A 569 5.29 -14.12 13.86
CA VAL A 569 5.43 -15.44 13.22
C VAL A 569 6.90 -15.84 13.06
N ASN A 570 7.80 -14.87 12.84
CA ASN A 570 9.22 -15.15 12.76
C ASN A 570 9.81 -15.60 14.11
N ARG A 571 9.29 -15.07 15.24
CA ARG A 571 9.66 -15.48 16.61
C ARG A 571 9.10 -16.85 16.99
N MET A 572 8.08 -17.33 16.30
CA MET A 572 7.51 -18.65 16.55
C MET A 572 8.45 -19.75 16.06
N ASN A 573 8.68 -20.74 16.94
CA ASN A 573 9.24 -22.02 16.52
C ASN A 573 8.14 -22.86 15.82
N ASN A 574 8.50 -24.00 15.25
CA ASN A 574 7.57 -24.89 14.57
C ASN A 574 6.49 -25.52 15.48
N LYS A 575 6.52 -25.21 16.79
CA LYS A 575 5.51 -25.63 17.78
C LYS A 575 4.63 -24.46 18.23
N GLY A 576 4.73 -23.30 17.59
CA GLY A 576 3.96 -22.10 17.92
C GLY A 576 4.39 -21.41 19.22
N ASP A 577 5.53 -21.74 19.80
CA ASP A 577 6.04 -21.10 21.01
C ASP A 577 6.93 -19.91 20.64
N ILE A 578 6.60 -18.72 21.15
CA ILE A 578 7.30 -17.45 20.91
C ILE A 578 8.08 -16.95 22.13
N THR A 579 7.94 -17.57 23.29
CA THR A 579 8.48 -17.03 24.55
C THR A 579 10.00 -17.04 24.61
N ASN A 580 10.67 -17.96 23.93
CA ASN A 580 12.12 -18.11 23.98
C ASN A 580 12.91 -16.98 23.29
N ASN A 581 12.27 -16.26 22.36
CA ASN A 581 12.91 -15.20 21.56
C ASN A 581 12.25 -13.82 21.74
N ILE A 582 11.33 -13.69 22.70
CA ILE A 582 10.48 -12.52 22.78
C ILE A 582 11.22 -11.22 23.10
N SER A 583 12.29 -11.29 23.89
CA SER A 583 13.10 -10.13 24.30
C SER A 583 14.20 -9.77 23.30
N SER A 584 14.43 -10.56 22.27
CA SER A 584 15.42 -10.21 21.25
C SER A 584 14.93 -9.04 20.41
N GLU A 585 15.83 -8.12 20.08
CA GLU A 585 15.51 -7.02 19.21
C GLU A 585 15.28 -7.48 17.77
N SER A 586 14.23 -7.00 17.13
CA SER A 586 13.99 -7.17 15.70
C SER A 586 13.57 -5.86 15.04
N ILE A 587 13.90 -5.74 13.77
CA ILE A 587 13.62 -4.56 12.96
C ILE A 587 12.73 -5.00 11.81
N GLY A 588 11.51 -4.44 11.75
CA GLY A 588 10.56 -4.61 10.66
C GLY A 588 10.72 -3.55 9.55
N LEU A 589 9.73 -3.45 8.69
CA LEU A 589 9.65 -2.44 7.63
C LEU A 589 9.73 -1.02 8.20
N ALA A 590 8.91 -0.72 9.19
CA ALA A 590 8.87 0.57 9.85
C ALA A 590 9.13 0.50 11.36
N SER A 591 8.66 -0.55 12.02
CA SER A 591 8.69 -0.72 13.47
C SER A 591 9.95 -1.41 13.96
N LYS A 592 10.21 -1.29 15.25
CA LYS A 592 11.25 -2.00 15.97
C LYS A 592 10.62 -2.71 17.16
N PHE A 593 11.00 -3.94 17.44
CA PHE A 593 10.41 -4.74 18.49
C PHE A 593 11.46 -5.31 19.44
N SER A 594 11.18 -5.18 20.71
CA SER A 594 11.83 -5.89 21.82
C SER A 594 10.84 -5.90 22.98
N TYR A 595 10.41 -7.06 23.41
CA TYR A 595 9.33 -7.13 24.37
C TYR A 595 9.86 -7.42 25.77
N LYS A 596 9.48 -6.57 26.72
CA LYS A 596 9.73 -6.76 28.14
C LYS A 596 8.47 -7.21 28.85
N LYS A 597 8.66 -8.15 29.76
CA LYS A 597 7.62 -8.63 30.65
C LYS A 597 7.30 -7.58 31.70
N ILE A 598 5.99 -7.31 31.92
CA ILE A 598 5.55 -6.34 32.90
C ILE A 598 5.33 -7.04 34.25
N ASN A 599 5.81 -6.39 35.32
CA ASN A 599 5.63 -6.64 36.76
C ASN A 599 4.88 -7.92 37.14
N GLY A 600 5.58 -9.06 37.19
CA GLY A 600 5.06 -10.33 37.73
C GLY A 600 3.96 -10.99 36.90
N GLY A 601 3.38 -10.29 35.91
CA GLY A 601 2.37 -10.80 35.00
C GLY A 601 2.95 -11.63 33.85
N LYS A 602 2.08 -12.02 32.92
CA LYS A 602 2.44 -12.69 31.67
C LYS A 602 2.20 -11.81 30.44
N THR A 603 2.02 -10.48 30.65
CA THR A 603 1.93 -9.48 29.59
C THR A 603 3.33 -9.04 29.18
N TYR A 604 3.54 -8.90 27.90
CA TYR A 604 4.76 -8.36 27.31
C TYR A 604 4.45 -7.08 26.55
N ARG A 605 5.27 -6.03 26.75
CA ARG A 605 5.17 -4.76 25.99
C ARG A 605 6.39 -4.55 25.15
N ASN A 606 6.19 -3.99 23.98
CA ASN A 606 7.28 -3.45 23.18
C ASN A 606 7.91 -2.27 23.93
N ASP A 607 9.19 -2.41 24.29
CA ASP A 607 9.96 -1.47 25.11
C ASP A 607 11.09 -0.84 24.28
N THR A 608 10.86 -0.67 22.99
CA THR A 608 11.85 -0.05 22.10
C THR A 608 11.18 0.82 21.03
N SER A 609 11.96 1.78 20.55
CA SER A 609 11.58 2.67 19.47
C SER A 609 12.79 2.94 18.57
N ARG A 610 12.60 3.70 17.51
CA ARG A 610 13.70 4.09 16.62
C ARG A 610 14.27 5.43 17.05
N ILE A 611 15.59 5.57 16.96
CA ILE A 611 16.30 6.84 17.16
C ILE A 611 17.05 7.19 15.88
N VAL A 612 16.94 8.44 15.46
CA VAL A 612 17.59 8.99 14.27
C VAL A 612 18.50 10.13 14.68
N ARG A 613 19.76 10.05 14.27
CA ARG A 613 20.74 11.07 14.53
C ARG A 613 21.15 11.72 13.22
N LEU A 614 21.02 13.04 13.15
CA LEU A 614 21.53 13.86 12.06
C LEU A 614 22.86 14.47 12.48
N PRO A 615 24.00 13.87 12.10
CA PRO A 615 25.29 14.38 12.56
C PRO A 615 25.48 15.81 12.09
N LYS A 616 26.07 16.65 12.97
CA LYS A 616 26.43 18.04 12.67
C LYS A 616 27.36 18.05 11.46
N LYS A 617 27.20 19.04 10.60
CA LYS A 617 28.06 19.23 9.42
C LYS A 617 29.47 19.62 9.82
#